data_9f046cd4452ddc8b132bcf86f4ab1586
#
_entry.id   9f046cd4452ddc8b132bcf86f4ab1586
#
_cell.length_a   1.000
_cell.length_b   1.000
_cell.length_c   1.000
_cell.angle_alpha   90.00
_cell.angle_beta   90.00
_cell.angle_gamma   90.00
#
_symmetry.space_group_name_H-M   'P 1'
#
loop_
_entity.id
_entity.type
_entity.pdbx_description
1 polymer ?
#
loop_
_entity_poly.entity_id
_entity_poly.type
_entity_poly.pdbx_seq_one_letter_code
_entity_poly.pdbx_strand_id
1 'polypeptide(L)'
;MQQVISEVTEIKVLSEQSSAHYFIVKMEGVDDIDSLLDIDFVKDYISQVAPVPYRDRFYWGREIKNEFSKSGLNVAEYAVFVGDSFETLSQIYKPYKITMDFTTRAGVSKDEIQAISFFDIKDTNGVALARGWYGELNFYGTISDERISGIRIRQGNILIGDSKTLAPYFIESRFNNWCVGELYIVSNDLIPNARRDGFENNKTFNEFCDNFKKTIGVELGSKIRTASKARNNPMKKALTKTEKTIAEAERVLETGFNSTFEKDQIVKTLEGARKDLYVIPKDAPAEVISQKTELMDRLSTLTTEVGESSNYRAKKDISSDFSKAEKKIIQAMLEVLTRNFERPIVDSLYKEFLQELKKKG
;
A
#
# COMPACT_ATOMS: atom_id res chain seq x y z
N MET A 1 4.39 -2.44 48.96
CA MET A 1 3.44 -2.52 47.81
C MET A 1 2.00 -2.69 48.28
N GLN A 2 1.65 -3.65 49.11
CA GLN A 2 0.26 -3.80 49.66
C GLN A 2 -0.28 -2.54 50.35
N GLN A 3 0.56 -1.86 51.14
CA GLN A 3 0.19 -0.64 51.87
C GLN A 3 -0.14 0.52 50.92
N VAL A 4 0.63 0.69 49.84
CA VAL A 4 0.38 1.73 48.83
C VAL A 4 -0.92 1.46 48.07
N ILE A 5 -1.19 0.20 47.74
CA ILE A 5 -2.42 -0.19 47.06
C ILE A 5 -3.64 0.09 47.93
N SER A 6 -3.57 -0.25 49.21
CA SER A 6 -4.68 0.01 50.14
C SER A 6 -4.95 1.50 50.42
N GLU A 7 -3.94 2.37 50.21
CA GLU A 7 -4.09 3.83 50.40
C GLU A 7 -4.75 4.55 49.20
N VAL A 8 -4.63 3.94 48.00
CA VAL A 8 -5.12 4.55 46.72
C VAL A 8 -6.26 3.78 46.08
N THR A 9 -6.66 2.64 46.65
CA THR A 9 -7.75 1.81 46.12
C THR A 9 -8.73 1.39 47.19
N GLU A 10 -10.02 1.43 46.87
CA GLU A 10 -11.08 0.79 47.67
C GLU A 10 -11.26 -0.66 47.20
N ILE A 11 -10.92 -1.64 48.03
CA ILE A 11 -11.09 -3.05 47.72
C ILE A 11 -12.44 -3.51 48.26
N LYS A 12 -13.38 -3.81 47.39
CA LYS A 12 -14.66 -4.46 47.72
C LYS A 12 -14.59 -5.94 47.39
N VAL A 13 -14.67 -6.78 48.42
CA VAL A 13 -14.82 -8.23 48.21
C VAL A 13 -16.30 -8.52 48.03
N LEU A 14 -16.67 -8.90 46.82
CA LEU A 14 -18.04 -9.35 46.48
C LEU A 14 -18.14 -10.85 46.67
N SER A 15 -19.23 -11.30 47.28
CA SER A 15 -19.52 -12.75 47.39
C SER A 15 -20.08 -13.24 46.06
N GLU A 16 -19.22 -13.83 45.21
CA GLU A 16 -19.62 -14.36 43.91
C GLU A 16 -19.49 -15.86 43.81
N GLN A 17 -20.19 -16.43 42.82
CA GLN A 17 -20.08 -17.85 42.50
C GLN A 17 -18.63 -18.19 42.12
N SER A 18 -18.12 -19.32 42.60
CA SER A 18 -16.71 -19.74 42.60
C SER A 18 -16.06 -19.89 41.20
N SER A 19 -16.75 -19.58 40.11
CA SER A 19 -16.26 -19.72 38.73
C SER A 19 -15.95 -18.39 38.02
N ALA A 20 -16.24 -17.24 38.60
CA ALA A 20 -15.99 -15.93 37.97
C ALA A 20 -14.66 -15.35 38.44
N HIS A 21 -13.70 -15.21 37.53
CA HIS A 21 -12.43 -14.53 37.79
C HIS A 21 -12.35 -13.26 36.98
N TYR A 22 -12.63 -12.12 37.57
CA TYR A 22 -12.47 -10.81 36.92
C TYR A 22 -12.02 -9.76 37.92
N PHE A 23 -11.47 -8.68 37.41
CA PHE A 23 -11.30 -7.45 38.16
C PHE A 23 -11.77 -6.26 37.28
N ILE A 24 -12.24 -5.21 37.94
CA ILE A 24 -12.70 -3.98 37.32
C ILE A 24 -11.78 -2.85 37.75
N VAL A 25 -11.30 -2.06 36.76
CA VAL A 25 -10.59 -0.81 37.01
C VAL A 25 -11.46 0.32 36.50
N LYS A 26 -11.82 1.23 37.40
CA LYS A 26 -12.52 2.47 37.09
C LYS A 26 -11.56 3.64 37.28
N MET A 27 -11.37 4.44 36.24
CA MET A 27 -10.57 5.66 36.28
C MET A 27 -11.53 6.86 36.24
N GLU A 28 -11.40 7.77 37.20
CA GLU A 28 -12.20 8.99 37.29
C GLU A 28 -11.27 10.19 37.35
N GLY A 29 -11.70 11.35 36.84
CA GLY A 29 -10.90 12.57 36.88
C GLY A 29 -9.63 12.51 36.03
N VAL A 30 -9.68 11.84 34.90
CA VAL A 30 -8.54 11.75 33.95
C VAL A 30 -8.41 13.05 33.19
N ASP A 31 -7.23 13.69 33.23
CA ASP A 31 -6.98 15.02 32.65
C ASP A 31 -6.98 15.04 31.12
N ASP A 32 -6.58 13.96 30.46
CA ASP A 32 -6.58 13.84 28.98
C ASP A 32 -7.80 13.07 28.51
N ILE A 33 -8.94 13.75 28.50
CA ILE A 33 -10.24 13.14 28.19
C ILE A 33 -10.43 12.92 26.70
N ASP A 34 -9.90 13.80 25.85
CA ASP A 34 -10.24 13.83 24.42
C ASP A 34 -9.78 12.58 23.67
N SER A 35 -8.61 12.05 23.97
CA SER A 35 -8.10 10.83 23.32
C SER A 35 -8.57 9.54 24.01
N LEU A 36 -8.70 9.52 25.34
CA LEU A 36 -9.08 8.33 26.10
C LEU A 36 -10.58 7.99 25.99
N LEU A 37 -11.43 8.97 25.72
CA LEU A 37 -12.87 8.78 25.48
C LEU A 37 -13.22 8.65 24.01
N ASP A 38 -12.29 8.88 23.08
CA ASP A 38 -12.46 8.57 21.68
C ASP A 38 -12.30 7.05 21.45
N ILE A 39 -13.42 6.39 21.21
CA ILE A 39 -13.49 4.93 21.04
C ILE A 39 -12.64 4.48 19.85
N ASP A 40 -12.62 5.21 18.76
CA ASP A 40 -11.86 4.85 17.57
C ASP A 40 -10.35 5.00 17.81
N PHE A 41 -9.94 6.06 18.52
CA PHE A 41 -8.56 6.21 18.97
C PHE A 41 -8.14 5.04 19.89
N VAL A 42 -8.96 4.68 20.87
CA VAL A 42 -8.68 3.56 21.79
C VAL A 42 -8.61 2.24 21.02
N LYS A 43 -9.53 1.99 20.09
CA LYS A 43 -9.50 0.79 19.23
C LYS A 43 -8.22 0.71 18.41
N ASP A 44 -7.82 1.82 17.79
CA ASP A 44 -6.60 1.88 17.00
C ASP A 44 -5.35 1.66 17.85
N TYR A 45 -5.27 2.26 19.02
CA TYR A 45 -4.17 2.08 19.97
C TYR A 45 -4.08 0.63 20.46
N ILE A 46 -5.19 0.06 20.94
CA ILE A 46 -5.25 -1.33 21.44
C ILE A 46 -4.92 -2.33 20.34
N SER A 47 -5.37 -2.09 19.12
CA SER A 47 -5.07 -2.95 17.95
C SER A 47 -3.56 -3.11 17.69
N GLN A 48 -2.77 -2.11 18.02
CA GLN A 48 -1.34 -2.08 17.83
C GLN A 48 -0.59 -2.65 19.05
N VAL A 49 -1.00 -2.28 20.25
CA VAL A 49 -0.22 -2.53 21.48
C VAL A 49 -0.59 -3.85 22.14
N ALA A 50 -1.88 -4.18 22.21
CA ALA A 50 -2.36 -5.34 22.96
C ALA A 50 -2.07 -6.69 22.26
N PRO A 51 -2.06 -7.79 23.02
CA PRO A 51 -1.84 -9.15 22.50
C PRO A 51 -3.12 -9.71 21.85
N VAL A 52 -3.65 -8.99 20.88
CA VAL A 52 -4.87 -9.36 20.14
C VAL A 52 -4.56 -10.26 18.94
N PRO A 53 -5.53 -11.07 18.49
CA PRO A 53 -5.34 -11.96 17.34
C PRO A 53 -5.31 -11.21 16.02
N TYR A 54 -4.81 -11.88 14.98
CA TYR A 54 -5.01 -11.45 13.60
C TYR A 54 -6.47 -11.63 13.17
N ARG A 55 -6.97 -10.77 12.27
CA ARG A 55 -8.29 -10.98 11.64
C ARG A 55 -8.23 -12.17 10.68
N ASP A 56 -9.32 -12.92 10.54
CA ASP A 56 -9.40 -14.06 9.61
C ASP A 56 -9.09 -13.67 8.16
N ARG A 57 -9.48 -12.46 7.73
CA ARG A 57 -9.18 -11.95 6.39
C ARG A 57 -7.68 -11.75 6.14
N PHE A 58 -6.85 -11.66 7.18
CA PHE A 58 -5.40 -11.72 7.09
C PHE A 58 -4.96 -13.19 7.20
N TYR A 59 -5.17 -13.95 6.13
CA TYR A 59 -4.95 -15.42 6.12
C TYR A 59 -3.51 -15.82 6.47
N TRP A 60 -2.52 -14.94 6.24
CA TRP A 60 -1.13 -15.13 6.67
C TRP A 60 -0.98 -15.31 8.19
N GLY A 61 -1.92 -14.80 8.98
CA GLY A 61 -1.91 -14.96 10.43
C GLY A 61 -1.87 -16.42 10.89
N ARG A 62 -2.52 -17.34 10.15
CA ARG A 62 -2.48 -18.79 10.45
C ARG A 62 -1.11 -19.38 10.17
N GLU A 63 -0.48 -19.00 9.08
CA GLU A 63 0.86 -19.45 8.71
C GLU A 63 1.90 -18.97 9.72
N ILE A 64 1.84 -17.70 10.13
CA ILE A 64 2.70 -17.11 11.15
C ILE A 64 2.58 -17.87 12.48
N LYS A 65 1.36 -18.12 12.93
CA LYS A 65 1.11 -18.89 14.17
C LYS A 65 1.66 -20.31 14.10
N ASN A 66 1.41 -21.01 13.01
CA ASN A 66 1.86 -22.37 12.82
C ASN A 66 3.39 -22.47 12.83
N GLU A 67 4.08 -21.55 12.16
CA GLU A 67 5.55 -21.56 12.11
C GLU A 67 6.17 -21.23 13.46
N PHE A 68 5.63 -20.25 14.18
CA PHE A 68 6.10 -19.95 15.54
C PHE A 68 5.84 -21.11 16.50
N SER A 69 4.69 -21.77 16.44
CA SER A 69 4.40 -22.96 17.25
C SER A 69 5.37 -24.11 16.99
N LYS A 70 5.72 -24.39 15.72
CA LYS A 70 6.73 -25.40 15.35
C LYS A 70 8.11 -25.06 15.92
N SER A 71 8.43 -23.78 16.01
CA SER A 71 9.69 -23.32 16.57
C SER A 71 9.69 -23.18 18.11
N GLY A 72 8.62 -23.60 18.77
CA GLY A 72 8.45 -23.53 20.22
C GLY A 72 8.08 -22.16 20.76
N LEU A 73 7.81 -21.18 19.91
CA LEU A 73 7.32 -19.86 20.32
C LEU A 73 5.78 -19.85 20.36
N ASN A 74 5.23 -19.87 21.56
CA ASN A 74 3.78 -19.71 21.75
C ASN A 74 3.44 -18.25 21.93
N VAL A 75 2.77 -17.67 20.92
CA VAL A 75 2.31 -16.28 20.93
C VAL A 75 0.92 -16.23 21.56
N ALA A 76 0.87 -15.75 22.81
CA ALA A 76 -0.40 -15.60 23.52
C ALA A 76 -1.31 -14.56 22.82
N GLU A 77 -2.60 -14.88 22.70
CA GLU A 77 -3.63 -13.99 22.13
C GLU A 77 -4.85 -13.97 23.05
N TYR A 78 -5.44 -12.79 23.18
CA TYR A 78 -6.61 -12.58 24.02
C TYR A 78 -7.72 -11.88 23.21
N ALA A 79 -8.96 -12.25 23.48
CA ALA A 79 -10.12 -11.53 22.96
C ALA A 79 -10.30 -10.24 23.77
N VAL A 80 -9.98 -9.11 23.16
CA VAL A 80 -10.14 -7.76 23.75
C VAL A 80 -11.29 -7.08 23.03
N PHE A 81 -12.17 -6.45 23.78
CA PHE A 81 -13.34 -5.75 23.28
C PHE A 81 -13.32 -4.30 23.73
N VAL A 82 -13.71 -3.37 22.84
CA VAL A 82 -13.80 -1.94 23.12
C VAL A 82 -15.15 -1.42 22.63
N GLY A 83 -15.80 -0.62 23.46
CA GLY A 83 -17.10 0.02 23.17
C GLY A 83 -17.46 0.98 24.30
N ASP A 84 -18.50 1.77 24.12
CA ASP A 84 -19.06 2.71 25.10
C ASP A 84 -20.15 2.06 25.98
N SER A 85 -20.65 0.91 25.57
CA SER A 85 -21.60 0.08 26.31
C SER A 85 -21.40 -1.40 26.00
N PHE A 86 -22.03 -2.29 26.79
CA PHE A 86 -21.98 -3.72 26.52
C PHE A 86 -22.58 -4.09 25.15
N GLU A 87 -23.52 -3.30 24.64
CA GLU A 87 -24.20 -3.54 23.36
C GLU A 87 -23.33 -3.14 22.15
N THR A 88 -22.41 -2.19 22.34
CA THR A 88 -21.55 -1.66 21.29
C THR A 88 -20.14 -2.24 21.30
N LEU A 89 -19.88 -3.23 22.18
CA LEU A 89 -18.59 -3.91 22.25
C LEU A 89 -18.20 -4.53 20.91
N SER A 90 -17.03 -4.19 20.44
CA SER A 90 -16.44 -4.78 19.23
C SER A 90 -15.08 -5.39 19.55
N GLN A 91 -14.85 -6.61 19.06
CA GLN A 91 -13.57 -7.28 19.22
C GLN A 91 -12.46 -6.57 18.45
N ILE A 92 -11.33 -6.42 19.09
CA ILE A 92 -10.14 -5.81 18.53
C ILE A 92 -9.20 -6.88 17.95
N TYR A 93 -8.60 -6.55 16.82
CA TYR A 93 -7.67 -7.38 16.10
C TYR A 93 -6.44 -6.57 15.70
N LYS A 94 -5.33 -7.23 15.44
CA LYS A 94 -4.16 -6.59 14.83
C LYS A 94 -4.55 -5.91 13.50
N PRO A 95 -3.97 -4.74 13.17
CA PRO A 95 -4.42 -3.91 12.03
C PRO A 95 -3.97 -4.42 10.66
N TYR A 96 -3.28 -5.56 10.58
CA TYR A 96 -2.67 -6.07 9.35
C TYR A 96 -3.69 -6.36 8.25
N LYS A 97 -3.27 -6.05 7.02
CA LYS A 97 -4.01 -6.25 5.77
C LYS A 97 -3.10 -6.95 4.76
N ILE A 98 -3.70 -7.63 3.78
CA ILE A 98 -2.96 -8.25 2.68
C ILE A 98 -2.47 -7.17 1.70
N THR A 99 -3.36 -6.25 1.34
CA THR A 99 -3.06 -5.14 0.43
C THR A 99 -2.77 -3.86 1.22
N MET A 100 -1.73 -3.16 0.82
CA MET A 100 -1.26 -1.93 1.44
C MET A 100 -1.14 -0.80 0.43
N ASP A 101 -1.37 0.43 0.90
CA ASP A 101 -1.13 1.64 0.14
C ASP A 101 0.27 2.19 0.44
N PHE A 102 0.96 2.64 -0.61
CA PHE A 102 2.30 3.20 -0.54
C PHE A 102 2.32 4.63 -1.06
N THR A 103 2.90 5.52 -0.30
CA THR A 103 3.15 6.88 -0.74
C THR A 103 4.42 6.92 -1.61
N THR A 104 4.26 7.38 -2.84
CA THR A 104 5.35 7.55 -3.80
C THR A 104 5.39 8.98 -4.32
N ARG A 105 6.46 9.38 -5.02
CA ARG A 105 6.52 10.70 -5.68
C ARG A 105 5.47 10.87 -6.79
N ALA A 106 5.00 9.78 -7.36
CA ALA A 106 3.98 9.77 -8.44
C ALA A 106 2.55 9.64 -7.90
N GLY A 107 2.35 9.62 -6.57
CA GLY A 107 1.07 9.41 -5.91
C GLY A 107 1.02 8.14 -5.10
N VAL A 108 -0.19 7.62 -4.84
CA VAL A 108 -0.41 6.40 -4.08
C VAL A 108 -0.36 5.19 -5.02
N SER A 109 0.43 4.20 -4.66
CA SER A 109 0.49 2.88 -5.31
C SER A 109 0.01 1.81 -4.36
N LYS A 110 -0.51 0.71 -4.89
CA LYS A 110 -0.93 -0.46 -4.09
C LYS A 110 0.03 -1.61 -4.30
N ASP A 111 0.25 -2.39 -3.24
CA ASP A 111 1.03 -3.62 -3.24
C ASP A 111 0.36 -4.62 -2.31
N GLU A 112 0.68 -5.89 -2.45
CA GLU A 112 0.17 -6.95 -1.58
C GLU A 112 1.30 -7.84 -1.07
N ILE A 113 1.08 -8.45 0.09
CA ILE A 113 2.01 -9.44 0.64
C ILE A 113 1.91 -10.71 -0.22
N GLN A 114 3.00 -11.03 -0.92
CA GLN A 114 3.09 -12.18 -1.82
C GLN A 114 3.47 -13.46 -1.08
N ALA A 115 4.24 -13.33 0.00
CA ALA A 115 4.69 -14.41 0.86
C ALA A 115 5.10 -13.86 2.24
N ILE A 116 5.25 -14.74 3.22
CA ILE A 116 5.82 -14.43 4.52
C ILE A 116 7.21 -15.06 4.61
N SER A 117 8.20 -14.26 4.96
CA SER A 117 9.54 -14.72 5.30
C SER A 117 9.75 -14.68 6.81
N PHE A 118 10.30 -15.77 7.34
CA PHE A 118 10.63 -15.92 8.75
C PHE A 118 12.12 -15.76 9.00
N PHE A 119 12.49 -15.24 10.16
CA PHE A 119 13.88 -15.02 10.52
C PHE A 119 14.10 -15.10 12.03
N ASP A 120 15.34 -15.44 12.42
CA ASP A 120 15.82 -15.45 13.82
C ASP A 120 16.93 -14.41 13.98
N ILE A 121 16.91 -13.68 15.08
CA ILE A 121 18.06 -12.92 15.58
C ILE A 121 18.70 -13.78 16.67
N LYS A 122 19.95 -14.17 16.47
CA LYS A 122 20.68 -15.07 17.35
C LYS A 122 21.85 -14.34 18.02
N ASP A 123 22.23 -14.80 19.21
CA ASP A 123 23.47 -14.37 19.86
C ASP A 123 24.71 -15.00 19.20
N THR A 124 25.91 -14.70 19.70
CA THR A 124 27.18 -15.24 19.22
C THR A 124 27.32 -16.75 19.44
N ASN A 125 26.49 -17.34 20.31
CA ASN A 125 26.45 -18.78 20.58
C ASN A 125 25.42 -19.52 19.73
N GLY A 126 24.68 -18.79 18.87
CA GLY A 126 23.63 -19.34 18.03
C GLY A 126 22.27 -19.48 18.73
N VAL A 127 22.13 -18.98 19.96
CA VAL A 127 20.84 -18.99 20.70
C VAL A 127 19.95 -17.88 20.20
N ALA A 128 18.65 -18.19 19.94
CA ALA A 128 17.72 -17.21 19.46
C ALA A 128 17.40 -16.16 20.54
N LEU A 129 17.66 -14.88 20.25
CA LEU A 129 17.28 -13.71 21.04
C LEU A 129 15.86 -13.26 20.69
N ALA A 130 15.52 -13.35 19.40
CA ALA A 130 14.21 -12.99 18.89
C ALA A 130 13.90 -13.75 17.61
N ARG A 131 12.60 -13.93 17.31
CA ARG A 131 12.08 -14.54 16.09
C ARG A 131 11.05 -13.63 15.44
N GLY A 132 11.11 -13.53 14.13
CA GLY A 132 10.25 -12.59 13.43
C GLY A 132 9.74 -13.09 12.10
N TRP A 133 8.86 -12.29 11.54
CA TRP A 133 8.36 -12.43 10.18
C TRP A 133 8.31 -11.07 9.50
N TYR A 134 8.43 -11.06 8.18
CA TYR A 134 8.11 -9.91 7.36
C TYR A 134 7.37 -10.35 6.09
N GLY A 135 6.53 -9.44 5.57
CA GLY A 135 5.84 -9.64 4.29
C GLY A 135 6.75 -9.34 3.11
N GLU A 136 6.85 -10.28 2.17
CA GLU A 136 7.51 -10.05 0.88
C GLU A 136 6.66 -9.14 0.02
N LEU A 137 7.22 -7.99 -0.37
CA LEU A 137 6.59 -6.90 -1.09
C LEU A 137 7.44 -6.47 -2.29
N ASN A 138 6.83 -5.73 -3.22
CA ASN A 138 7.58 -5.06 -4.29
C ASN A 138 8.31 -3.78 -3.82
N PHE A 139 8.11 -3.35 -2.58
CA PHE A 139 8.75 -2.19 -1.95
C PHE A 139 8.59 -0.90 -2.75
N TYR A 140 7.37 -0.52 -3.12
CA TYR A 140 7.12 0.69 -3.91
C TYR A 140 7.48 2.01 -3.19
N GLY A 141 7.42 2.03 -1.86
CA GLY A 141 7.71 3.21 -1.07
C GLY A 141 7.37 3.02 0.41
N THR A 142 7.12 4.14 1.09
CA THR A 142 6.66 4.13 2.49
C THR A 142 5.22 3.62 2.56
N ILE A 143 4.96 2.65 3.44
CA ILE A 143 3.61 2.17 3.75
C ILE A 143 2.85 3.32 4.39
N SER A 144 1.69 3.68 3.82
CA SER A 144 0.91 4.85 4.24
C SER A 144 0.20 4.65 5.58
N ASP A 145 -0.14 3.41 5.93
CA ASP A 145 -0.78 3.06 7.21
C ASP A 145 0.30 2.87 8.28
N GLU A 146 0.48 3.89 9.13
CA GLU A 146 1.49 3.88 10.20
C GLU A 146 1.28 2.76 11.22
N ARG A 147 0.06 2.22 11.35
CA ARG A 147 -0.26 1.14 12.29
C ARG A 147 0.43 -0.17 11.94
N ILE A 148 0.77 -0.38 10.66
CA ILE A 148 1.37 -1.61 10.16
C ILE A 148 2.77 -1.39 9.56
N SER A 149 3.19 -0.15 9.34
CA SER A 149 4.50 0.16 8.80
C SER A 149 5.62 -0.21 9.79
N GLY A 150 6.74 -0.69 9.27
CA GLY A 150 7.91 -1.08 10.03
C GLY A 150 7.85 -2.51 10.60
N ILE A 151 9.01 -3.00 11.02
CA ILE A 151 9.11 -4.24 11.80
C ILE A 151 8.83 -3.89 13.26
N ARG A 152 7.75 -4.44 13.82
CA ARG A 152 7.28 -4.15 15.17
C ARG A 152 7.82 -5.13 16.18
N ILE A 153 8.39 -4.66 17.30
CA ILE A 153 8.92 -5.54 18.35
C ILE A 153 7.82 -5.89 19.33
N ARG A 154 7.73 -7.18 19.69
CA ARG A 154 6.79 -7.68 20.69
C ARG A 154 7.45 -8.55 21.72
N GLN A 155 7.00 -8.44 22.95
CA GLN A 155 7.34 -9.37 24.04
C GLN A 155 6.04 -9.88 24.68
N GLY A 156 5.84 -11.20 24.72
CA GLY A 156 4.57 -11.77 25.14
C GLY A 156 3.38 -11.26 24.29
N ASN A 157 3.61 -10.97 23.01
CA ASN A 157 2.68 -10.37 22.07
C ASN A 157 2.23 -8.92 22.39
N ILE A 158 2.84 -8.26 23.38
CA ILE A 158 2.64 -6.84 23.68
C ILE A 158 3.71 -6.03 22.92
N LEU A 159 3.30 -4.93 22.26
CA LEU A 159 4.20 -4.05 21.53
C LEU A 159 5.23 -3.40 22.46
N ILE A 160 6.49 -3.35 22.03
CA ILE A 160 7.57 -2.58 22.67
C ILE A 160 8.02 -1.51 21.68
N GLY A 161 8.01 -0.27 22.13
CA GLY A 161 8.31 0.89 21.30
C GLY A 161 7.24 1.15 20.25
N ASP A 162 7.66 1.65 19.11
CA ASP A 162 6.79 2.06 18.00
C ASP A 162 7.25 1.50 16.64
N SER A 163 6.68 2.01 15.56
CA SER A 163 7.08 1.66 14.19
C SER A 163 8.51 2.07 13.83
N LYS A 164 9.14 2.95 14.59
CA LYS A 164 10.48 3.51 14.29
C LYS A 164 11.58 2.90 15.15
N THR A 165 11.24 2.08 16.14
CA THR A 165 12.18 1.52 17.12
C THR A 165 13.35 0.78 16.45
N LEU A 166 13.11 0.05 15.37
CA LEU A 166 14.16 -0.65 14.61
C LEU A 166 14.75 0.16 13.45
N ALA A 167 14.22 1.35 13.16
CA ALA A 167 14.69 2.17 12.04
C ALA A 167 16.20 2.48 12.06
N PRO A 168 16.85 2.76 13.21
CA PRO A 168 18.30 3.02 13.26
C PRO A 168 19.17 1.84 12.81
N TYR A 169 18.63 0.62 12.82
CA TYR A 169 19.37 -0.61 12.51
C TYR A 169 19.21 -1.06 11.04
N PHE A 170 18.48 -0.30 10.22
CA PHE A 170 18.46 -0.48 8.76
C PHE A 170 19.64 0.25 8.11
N ILE A 171 20.07 -0.17 6.91
CA ILE A 171 21.09 0.52 6.11
C ILE A 171 20.72 2.00 5.89
N GLU A 172 19.44 2.26 5.64
CA GLU A 172 18.82 3.57 5.61
C GLU A 172 17.59 3.50 6.51
N SER A 173 17.52 4.33 7.54
CA SER A 173 16.47 4.27 8.56
C SER A 173 15.04 4.33 7.97
N ARG A 174 14.86 5.05 6.86
CA ARG A 174 13.57 5.14 6.14
C ARG A 174 13.08 3.79 5.60
N PHE A 175 13.97 2.83 5.36
CA PHE A 175 13.60 1.53 4.79
C PHE A 175 12.77 0.68 5.76
N ASN A 176 12.89 0.92 7.06
CA ASN A 176 12.00 0.29 8.03
C ASN A 176 10.52 0.52 7.68
N ASN A 177 10.14 1.76 7.34
CA ASN A 177 8.75 2.08 6.99
C ASN A 177 8.29 1.57 5.61
N TRP A 178 9.18 0.92 4.85
CA TRP A 178 8.83 0.21 3.61
C TRP A 178 8.50 -1.25 3.85
N CYS A 179 8.71 -1.73 5.06
CA CYS A 179 8.50 -3.10 5.48
C CYS A 179 7.24 -3.24 6.33
N VAL A 180 6.70 -4.43 6.41
CA VAL A 180 5.65 -4.85 7.33
C VAL A 180 6.09 -6.16 8.00
N GLY A 181 5.95 -6.26 9.31
CA GLY A 181 6.32 -7.47 10.03
C GLY A 181 6.31 -7.31 11.54
N GLU A 182 6.60 -8.38 12.24
CA GLU A 182 6.74 -8.39 13.69
C GLU A 182 7.96 -9.22 14.11
N LEU A 183 8.58 -8.83 15.20
CA LEU A 183 9.72 -9.47 15.81
C LEU A 183 9.39 -9.75 17.28
N TYR A 184 9.35 -11.00 17.66
CA TYR A 184 9.01 -11.47 19.01
C TYR A 184 10.26 -11.80 19.79
N ILE A 185 10.41 -11.16 20.95
CA ILE A 185 11.51 -11.40 21.88
C ILE A 185 11.33 -12.77 22.51
N VAL A 186 12.40 -13.56 22.47
CA VAL A 186 12.48 -14.91 23.05
C VAL A 186 13.38 -14.92 24.29
N SER A 187 14.46 -14.14 24.27
CA SER A 187 15.40 -14.05 25.37
C SER A 187 14.85 -13.26 26.56
N ASN A 188 14.97 -13.82 27.76
CA ASN A 188 14.61 -13.12 28.99
C ASN A 188 15.59 -11.98 29.36
N ASP A 189 16.79 -11.95 28.74
CA ASP A 189 17.79 -10.92 28.99
C ASP A 189 17.54 -9.64 28.19
N LEU A 190 16.61 -9.67 27.21
CA LEU A 190 16.09 -8.48 26.56
C LEU A 190 14.95 -7.89 27.40
N ILE A 191 15.31 -7.00 28.31
CA ILE A 191 14.41 -6.45 29.31
C ILE A 191 13.83 -5.14 28.79
N PRO A 192 12.50 -5.02 28.58
CA PRO A 192 11.87 -3.74 28.27
C PRO A 192 12.05 -2.74 29.41
N ASN A 193 12.24 -1.48 29.07
CA ASN A 193 12.27 -0.42 30.07
C ASN A 193 10.88 -0.20 30.69
N ALA A 194 10.81 0.58 31.77
CA ALA A 194 9.57 0.81 32.52
C ALA A 194 8.43 1.42 31.68
N ARG A 195 8.76 2.22 30.64
CA ARG A 195 7.77 2.83 29.74
C ARG A 195 7.33 1.90 28.61
N ARG A 196 8.05 0.81 28.38
CA ARG A 196 7.91 -0.08 27.23
C ARG A 196 8.09 0.62 25.87
N ASP A 197 8.80 1.75 25.84
CA ASP A 197 9.18 2.45 24.61
C ASP A 197 10.52 1.97 24.02
N GLY A 198 11.21 1.05 24.71
CA GLY A 198 12.46 0.45 24.33
C GLY A 198 12.92 -0.61 25.33
N PHE A 199 14.21 -0.86 25.36
CA PHE A 199 14.85 -1.86 26.22
C PHE A 199 15.89 -1.21 27.13
N GLU A 200 16.15 -1.86 28.28
CA GLU A 200 17.28 -1.53 29.13
C GLU A 200 18.59 -1.73 28.35
N ASN A 201 19.50 -0.76 28.49
CA ASN A 201 20.80 -0.82 27.84
C ASN A 201 21.71 -1.84 28.54
N ASN A 202 21.77 -3.05 28.00
CA ASN A 202 22.62 -4.12 28.49
C ASN A 202 23.40 -4.79 27.31
N LYS A 203 24.30 -5.72 27.64
CA LYS A 203 25.11 -6.42 26.63
C LYS A 203 24.25 -7.16 25.60
N THR A 204 23.20 -7.84 26.06
CA THR A 204 22.30 -8.64 25.20
C THR A 204 21.53 -7.74 24.23
N PHE A 205 21.09 -6.55 24.69
CA PHE A 205 20.43 -5.59 23.81
C PHE A 205 21.38 -5.04 22.73
N ASN A 206 22.61 -4.72 23.09
CA ASN A 206 23.60 -4.27 22.10
C ASN A 206 23.89 -5.35 21.04
N GLU A 207 24.06 -6.59 21.50
CA GLU A 207 24.27 -7.75 20.62
C GLU A 207 23.05 -8.00 19.71
N PHE A 208 21.84 -7.89 20.24
CA PHE A 208 20.60 -7.96 19.47
C PHE A 208 20.56 -6.89 18.37
N CYS A 209 20.84 -5.64 18.70
CA CYS A 209 20.84 -4.53 17.74
C CYS A 209 21.87 -4.74 16.62
N ASP A 210 23.09 -5.15 16.97
CA ASP A 210 24.15 -5.42 16.01
C ASP A 210 23.80 -6.59 15.08
N ASN A 211 23.23 -7.66 15.62
CA ASN A 211 22.85 -8.84 14.84
C ASN A 211 21.62 -8.56 13.96
N PHE A 212 20.62 -7.81 14.45
CA PHE A 212 19.51 -7.35 13.63
C PHE A 212 20.03 -6.52 12.44
N LYS A 213 20.93 -5.57 12.69
CA LYS A 213 21.52 -4.73 11.63
C LYS A 213 22.27 -5.56 10.59
N LYS A 214 23.10 -6.51 11.01
CA LYS A 214 23.91 -7.35 10.11
C LYS A 214 23.08 -8.32 9.28
N THR A 215 21.95 -8.79 9.80
CA THR A 215 21.06 -9.75 9.15
C THR A 215 19.92 -9.01 8.42
N ILE A 216 18.83 -8.78 9.10
CA ILE A 216 17.58 -8.24 8.52
C ILE A 216 17.74 -6.82 8.02
N GLY A 217 18.44 -5.95 8.77
CA GLY A 217 18.66 -4.56 8.34
C GLY A 217 19.41 -4.45 7.01
N VAL A 218 20.41 -5.32 6.79
CA VAL A 218 21.17 -5.41 5.53
C VAL A 218 20.37 -6.12 4.45
N GLU A 219 19.73 -7.24 4.76
CA GLU A 219 18.95 -8.03 3.80
C GLU A 219 17.80 -7.21 3.20
N LEU A 220 16.91 -6.70 4.04
CA LEU A 220 15.77 -5.89 3.59
C LEU A 220 16.23 -4.61 2.89
N GLY A 221 17.26 -3.94 3.43
CA GLY A 221 17.84 -2.77 2.78
C GLY A 221 18.37 -3.07 1.38
N SER A 222 19.00 -4.21 1.16
CA SER A 222 19.48 -4.67 -0.14
C SER A 222 18.34 -5.03 -1.08
N LYS A 223 17.31 -5.76 -0.62
CA LYS A 223 16.08 -6.05 -1.38
C LYS A 223 15.40 -4.76 -1.85
N ILE A 224 15.22 -3.78 -0.95
CA ILE A 224 14.60 -2.48 -1.25
C ILE A 224 15.41 -1.70 -2.30
N ARG A 225 16.74 -1.64 -2.14
CA ARG A 225 17.62 -0.97 -3.13
C ARG A 225 17.55 -1.64 -4.49
N THR A 226 17.57 -2.97 -4.54
CA THR A 226 17.45 -3.74 -5.79
C THR A 226 16.11 -3.50 -6.47
N ALA A 227 14.99 -3.57 -5.73
CA ALA A 227 13.67 -3.26 -6.25
C ALA A 227 13.57 -1.82 -6.76
N SER A 228 14.15 -0.86 -6.03
CA SER A 228 14.20 0.55 -6.46
C SER A 228 15.03 0.77 -7.72
N LYS A 229 16.20 0.13 -7.83
CA LYS A 229 17.05 0.17 -9.04
C LYS A 229 16.32 -0.45 -10.23
N ALA A 230 15.68 -1.60 -10.07
CA ALA A 230 14.92 -2.26 -11.15
C ALA A 230 13.79 -1.36 -11.68
N ARG A 231 13.04 -0.69 -10.80
CA ARG A 231 12.01 0.28 -11.19
C ARG A 231 12.56 1.54 -11.85
N ASN A 232 13.76 1.96 -11.47
CA ASN A 232 14.41 3.14 -11.99
C ASN A 232 15.32 2.86 -13.20
N ASN A 233 15.36 1.61 -13.68
CA ASN A 233 16.12 1.25 -14.86
C ASN A 233 15.62 2.06 -16.07
N PRO A 234 16.50 2.91 -16.68
CA PRO A 234 16.11 3.74 -17.82
C PRO A 234 15.57 2.95 -19.00
N MET A 235 16.14 1.76 -19.26
CA MET A 235 15.70 0.87 -20.34
C MET A 235 14.27 0.39 -20.12
N LYS A 236 13.97 -0.14 -18.91
CA LYS A 236 12.62 -0.61 -18.57
C LYS A 236 11.60 0.53 -18.58
N LYS A 237 11.98 1.73 -18.10
CA LYS A 237 11.12 2.92 -18.18
C LYS A 237 10.82 3.33 -19.61
N ALA A 238 11.82 3.30 -20.51
CA ALA A 238 11.63 3.61 -21.91
C ALA A 238 10.66 2.63 -22.57
N LEU A 239 10.84 1.31 -22.36
CA LEU A 239 9.92 0.29 -22.88
C LEU A 239 8.48 0.51 -22.40
N THR A 240 8.26 0.58 -21.09
CA THR A 240 6.91 0.75 -20.51
C THR A 240 6.25 2.08 -20.92
N LYS A 241 7.03 3.17 -21.02
CA LYS A 241 6.52 4.45 -21.51
C LYS A 241 6.08 4.35 -22.97
N THR A 242 6.87 3.69 -23.81
CA THR A 242 6.57 3.49 -25.22
C THR A 242 5.32 2.63 -25.41
N GLU A 243 5.17 1.52 -24.67
CA GLU A 243 3.96 0.68 -24.68
C GLU A 243 2.69 1.48 -24.37
N LYS A 244 2.73 2.32 -23.34
CA LYS A 244 1.61 3.21 -22.97
C LYS A 244 1.31 4.23 -24.08
N THR A 245 2.34 4.79 -24.69
CA THR A 245 2.18 5.75 -25.80
C THR A 245 1.53 5.09 -27.01
N ILE A 246 1.94 3.87 -27.36
CA ILE A 246 1.35 3.06 -28.45
C ILE A 246 -0.12 2.79 -28.15
N ALA A 247 -0.44 2.26 -26.96
CA ALA A 247 -1.81 1.93 -26.57
C ALA A 247 -2.75 3.15 -26.60
N GLU A 248 -2.28 4.32 -26.17
CA GLU A 248 -3.05 5.57 -26.26
C GLU A 248 -3.26 6.03 -27.71
N ALA A 249 -2.22 5.93 -28.56
CA ALA A 249 -2.34 6.31 -29.97
C ALA A 249 -3.27 5.36 -30.73
N GLU A 250 -3.22 4.04 -30.48
CA GLU A 250 -4.15 3.04 -31.04
C GLU A 250 -5.59 3.36 -30.63
N ARG A 251 -5.80 3.66 -29.34
CA ARG A 251 -7.13 4.04 -28.84
C ARG A 251 -7.67 5.28 -29.54
N VAL A 252 -6.84 6.30 -29.78
CA VAL A 252 -7.28 7.52 -30.48
C VAL A 252 -7.50 7.24 -31.98
N LEU A 253 -6.69 6.39 -32.62
CA LEU A 253 -6.86 5.98 -33.99
C LEU A 253 -8.22 5.27 -34.21
N GLU A 254 -8.60 4.38 -33.26
CA GLU A 254 -9.89 3.70 -33.27
C GLU A 254 -11.08 4.65 -33.04
N THR A 255 -10.94 5.55 -32.05
CA THR A 255 -12.04 6.46 -31.65
C THR A 255 -12.14 7.71 -32.51
N GLY A 256 -11.13 8.02 -33.32
CA GLY A 256 -11.02 9.20 -34.18
C GLY A 256 -10.40 10.42 -33.49
N PHE A 257 -9.81 11.31 -34.32
CA PHE A 257 -9.16 12.55 -33.86
C PHE A 257 -10.18 13.68 -33.68
N ASN A 258 -9.97 14.51 -32.69
CA ASN A 258 -10.78 15.70 -32.47
C ASN A 258 -10.40 16.86 -33.42
N SER A 259 -9.15 16.89 -33.88
CA SER A 259 -8.62 17.94 -34.77
C SER A 259 -7.33 17.48 -35.46
N THR A 260 -6.93 18.20 -36.51
CA THR A 260 -5.63 18.04 -37.14
C THR A 260 -4.49 18.27 -36.16
N PHE A 261 -4.65 19.26 -35.26
CA PHE A 261 -3.67 19.55 -34.21
C PHE A 261 -3.46 18.35 -33.27
N GLU A 262 -4.53 17.67 -32.83
CA GLU A 262 -4.41 16.46 -31.99
C GLU A 262 -3.70 15.34 -32.74
N LYS A 263 -4.03 15.13 -34.01
CA LYS A 263 -3.36 14.17 -34.89
C LYS A 263 -1.85 14.43 -34.95
N ASP A 264 -1.46 15.71 -35.20
CA ASP A 264 -0.06 16.13 -35.26
C ASP A 264 0.67 15.95 -33.92
N GLN A 265 -0.01 16.18 -32.79
CA GLN A 265 0.55 15.94 -31.46
C GLN A 265 0.79 14.45 -31.20
N ILE A 266 -0.10 13.58 -31.66
CA ILE A 266 0.07 12.12 -31.52
C ILE A 266 1.27 11.67 -32.33
N VAL A 267 1.42 12.13 -33.59
CA VAL A 267 2.60 11.83 -34.43
C VAL A 267 3.88 12.24 -33.72
N LYS A 268 3.95 13.49 -33.19
CA LYS A 268 5.11 13.97 -32.42
C LYS A 268 5.38 13.15 -31.19
N THR A 269 4.35 12.67 -30.50
CA THR A 269 4.47 11.86 -29.30
C THR A 269 5.02 10.48 -29.63
N LEU A 270 4.57 9.86 -30.74
CA LEU A 270 5.12 8.59 -31.24
C LEU A 270 6.59 8.72 -31.66
N GLU A 271 6.96 9.81 -32.35
CA GLU A 271 8.36 10.12 -32.67
C GLU A 271 9.21 10.33 -31.43
N GLY A 272 8.65 11.00 -30.39
CA GLY A 272 9.29 11.16 -29.09
C GLY A 272 9.54 9.82 -28.40
N ALA A 273 8.55 8.93 -28.37
CA ALA A 273 8.69 7.57 -27.83
C ALA A 273 9.76 6.75 -28.59
N ARG A 274 9.84 6.91 -29.90
CA ARG A 274 10.91 6.31 -30.70
C ARG A 274 12.31 6.79 -30.26
N LYS A 275 12.47 8.07 -29.99
CA LYS A 275 13.74 8.63 -29.47
C LYS A 275 14.05 8.11 -28.07
N ASP A 276 13.05 7.95 -27.20
CA ASP A 276 13.23 7.43 -25.86
C ASP A 276 13.80 5.99 -25.87
N LEU A 277 13.50 5.17 -26.89
CA LEU A 277 14.04 3.83 -27.02
C LEU A 277 15.55 3.81 -27.37
N TYR A 278 16.14 4.89 -27.81
CA TYR A 278 17.59 4.96 -28.06
C TYR A 278 18.44 4.96 -26.79
N VAL A 279 17.83 5.17 -25.62
CA VAL A 279 18.51 5.01 -24.32
C VAL A 279 18.91 3.55 -24.05
N ILE A 280 18.29 2.60 -24.79
CA ILE A 280 18.61 1.18 -24.69
C ILE A 280 19.85 0.90 -25.57
N PRO A 281 21.00 0.54 -24.95
CA PRO A 281 22.25 0.33 -25.66
C PRO A 281 22.18 -0.95 -26.52
N LYS A 282 23.12 -1.08 -27.45
CA LYS A 282 23.16 -2.23 -28.39
C LYS A 282 23.58 -3.55 -27.75
N ASP A 283 24.26 -3.47 -26.62
CA ASP A 283 24.73 -4.60 -25.79
C ASP A 283 23.79 -4.95 -24.63
N ALA A 284 22.55 -4.43 -24.65
CA ALA A 284 21.53 -4.79 -23.67
C ALA A 284 21.17 -6.28 -23.76
N PRO A 285 20.57 -6.88 -22.70
CA PRO A 285 20.12 -8.26 -22.74
C PRO A 285 19.22 -8.55 -23.96
N ALA A 286 19.37 -9.75 -24.55
CA ALA A 286 18.69 -10.14 -25.79
C ALA A 286 17.16 -9.94 -25.74
N GLU A 287 16.54 -10.21 -24.59
CA GLU A 287 15.11 -10.00 -24.34
C GLU A 287 14.73 -8.52 -24.47
N VAL A 288 15.53 -7.61 -23.91
CA VAL A 288 15.31 -6.15 -23.96
C VAL A 288 15.48 -5.64 -25.38
N ILE A 289 16.45 -6.19 -26.14
CA ILE A 289 16.68 -5.85 -27.55
C ILE A 289 15.50 -6.31 -28.40
N SER A 290 14.99 -7.53 -28.18
CA SER A 290 13.82 -8.06 -28.87
C SER A 290 12.59 -7.17 -28.66
N GLN A 291 12.27 -6.83 -27.41
CA GLN A 291 11.17 -5.92 -27.08
C GLN A 291 11.35 -4.52 -27.70
N LYS A 292 12.59 -3.99 -27.67
CA LYS A 292 12.90 -2.71 -28.34
C LYS A 292 12.59 -2.77 -29.83
N THR A 293 13.02 -3.84 -30.53
CA THR A 293 12.81 -4.00 -31.97
C THR A 293 11.31 -4.07 -32.28
N GLU A 294 10.57 -4.89 -31.57
CA GLU A 294 9.11 -5.00 -31.70
C GLU A 294 8.40 -3.65 -31.52
N LEU A 295 8.74 -2.91 -30.48
CA LEU A 295 8.16 -1.58 -30.22
C LEU A 295 8.54 -0.56 -31.29
N MET A 296 9.77 -0.62 -31.83
CA MET A 296 10.22 0.27 -32.90
C MET A 296 9.44 0.02 -34.19
N ASP A 297 9.20 -1.24 -34.55
CA ASP A 297 8.42 -1.62 -35.74
C ASP A 297 6.96 -1.17 -35.57
N ARG A 298 6.39 -1.42 -34.40
CA ARG A 298 5.01 -1.02 -34.06
C ARG A 298 4.83 0.52 -34.07
N LEU A 299 5.80 1.28 -33.53
CA LEU A 299 5.82 2.74 -33.62
C LEU A 299 5.87 3.23 -35.06
N SER A 300 6.70 2.60 -35.92
CA SER A 300 6.83 2.96 -37.33
C SER A 300 5.51 2.76 -38.07
N THR A 301 4.87 1.59 -37.91
CA THR A 301 3.58 1.27 -38.51
C THR A 301 2.50 2.24 -38.03
N LEU A 302 2.39 2.45 -36.71
CA LEU A 302 1.36 3.30 -36.13
C LEU A 302 1.53 4.77 -36.50
N THR A 303 2.78 5.25 -36.61
CA THR A 303 3.06 6.63 -37.07
C THR A 303 2.54 6.85 -38.51
N THR A 304 2.72 5.85 -39.38
CA THR A 304 2.20 5.90 -40.75
C THR A 304 0.66 5.84 -40.77
N GLU A 305 0.07 4.89 -40.04
CA GLU A 305 -1.39 4.76 -39.93
C GLU A 305 -2.07 6.02 -39.40
N VAL A 306 -1.52 6.60 -38.32
CA VAL A 306 -1.99 7.89 -37.77
C VAL A 306 -1.85 9.00 -38.82
N GLY A 307 -0.71 9.06 -39.51
CA GLY A 307 -0.43 10.06 -40.56
C GLY A 307 -1.42 10.00 -41.72
N GLU A 308 -1.81 8.81 -42.17
CA GLU A 308 -2.71 8.59 -43.30
C GLU A 308 -4.19 8.60 -42.91
N SER A 309 -4.51 8.39 -41.63
CA SER A 309 -5.90 8.33 -41.16
C SER A 309 -6.65 9.63 -41.33
N SER A 310 -7.86 9.53 -41.88
CA SER A 310 -8.86 10.60 -41.98
C SER A 310 -10.01 10.43 -40.96
N ASN A 311 -9.87 9.55 -39.99
CA ASN A 311 -10.87 9.28 -38.96
C ASN A 311 -10.92 10.42 -37.92
N TYR A 312 -11.77 11.42 -38.16
CA TYR A 312 -11.99 12.53 -37.24
C TYR A 312 -13.32 12.38 -36.50
N ARG A 313 -13.29 12.56 -35.18
CA ARG A 313 -14.53 12.74 -34.40
C ARG A 313 -15.25 14.00 -34.85
N ALA A 314 -16.55 13.93 -35.02
CA ALA A 314 -17.35 15.11 -35.24
C ALA A 314 -17.40 15.95 -33.96
N LYS A 315 -16.37 16.77 -33.69
CA LYS A 315 -16.52 17.89 -32.78
C LYS A 315 -17.33 18.95 -33.50
N LYS A 316 -18.62 19.07 -33.16
CA LYS A 316 -19.37 20.24 -33.49
C LYS A 316 -19.45 21.10 -32.23
N ASP A 317 -19.21 22.38 -32.37
CA ASP A 317 -19.57 23.38 -31.36
C ASP A 317 -21.06 23.23 -31.12
N ILE A 318 -21.43 22.53 -30.06
CA ILE A 318 -22.81 22.42 -29.62
C ILE A 318 -23.16 23.79 -29.11
N SER A 319 -24.15 24.46 -29.78
CA SER A 319 -24.58 25.81 -29.52
C SER A 319 -24.68 26.12 -28.03
N SER A 320 -24.32 27.35 -27.65
CA SER A 320 -24.46 27.88 -26.29
C SER A 320 -25.88 27.74 -25.72
N ASP A 321 -26.87 27.57 -26.60
CA ASP A 321 -28.30 27.54 -26.30
C ASP A 321 -28.74 26.27 -25.56
N PHE A 322 -27.88 25.22 -25.50
CA PHE A 322 -28.17 23.96 -24.82
C PHE A 322 -27.64 23.95 -23.39
N SER A 323 -28.43 23.39 -22.47
CA SER A 323 -28.03 23.14 -21.09
C SER A 323 -26.85 22.14 -21.01
N LYS A 324 -26.17 22.09 -19.87
CA LYS A 324 -25.04 21.19 -19.64
C LYS A 324 -25.41 19.71 -19.81
N ALA A 325 -26.66 19.34 -19.44
CA ALA A 325 -27.16 17.97 -19.58
C ALA A 325 -27.45 17.61 -21.04
N GLU A 326 -28.10 18.54 -21.79
CA GLU A 326 -28.38 18.36 -23.21
C GLU A 326 -27.10 18.26 -24.04
N LYS A 327 -26.09 19.11 -23.75
CA LYS A 327 -24.79 19.04 -24.40
C LYS A 327 -24.14 17.66 -24.22
N LYS A 328 -24.29 17.07 -23.05
CA LYS A 328 -23.73 15.72 -22.73
C LYS A 328 -24.45 14.62 -23.55
N ILE A 329 -25.78 14.74 -23.71
CA ILE A 329 -26.57 13.79 -24.50
C ILE A 329 -26.26 13.94 -26.01
N ILE A 330 -26.18 15.16 -26.52
CA ILE A 330 -25.84 15.45 -27.92
C ILE A 330 -24.44 14.96 -28.24
N GLN A 331 -23.47 15.14 -27.31
CA GLN A 331 -22.10 14.64 -27.47
C GLN A 331 -22.07 13.10 -27.54
N ALA A 332 -22.77 12.41 -26.64
CA ALA A 332 -22.86 10.96 -26.65
C ALA A 332 -23.50 10.41 -27.94
N MET A 333 -24.55 11.07 -28.42
CA MET A 333 -25.19 10.73 -29.69
C MET A 333 -24.24 10.91 -30.88
N LEU A 334 -23.49 12.02 -30.93
CA LEU A 334 -22.50 12.27 -32.00
C LEU A 334 -21.40 11.24 -31.97
N GLU A 335 -20.95 10.82 -30.81
CA GLU A 335 -19.94 9.75 -30.65
C GLU A 335 -20.45 8.41 -31.19
N VAL A 336 -21.69 8.04 -30.93
CA VAL A 336 -22.31 6.82 -31.49
C VAL A 336 -22.45 6.91 -33.00
N LEU A 337 -22.93 8.04 -33.51
CA LEU A 337 -23.10 8.25 -34.96
C LEU A 337 -21.72 8.19 -35.67
N THR A 338 -20.71 8.84 -35.12
CA THR A 338 -19.37 8.88 -35.73
C THR A 338 -18.69 7.51 -35.76
N ARG A 339 -19.08 6.60 -34.84
CA ARG A 339 -18.58 5.21 -34.85
C ARG A 339 -19.19 4.34 -35.96
N ASN A 340 -20.44 4.65 -36.37
CA ASN A 340 -21.22 3.76 -37.22
C ASN A 340 -21.42 4.29 -38.64
N PHE A 341 -21.18 5.59 -38.90
CA PHE A 341 -21.44 6.24 -40.16
C PHE A 341 -20.30 7.13 -40.60
N GLU A 342 -20.16 7.28 -41.93
CA GLU A 342 -19.20 8.22 -42.51
C GLU A 342 -19.54 9.66 -42.19
N ARG A 343 -18.52 10.52 -42.08
CA ARG A 343 -18.67 11.91 -41.70
C ARG A 343 -19.75 12.73 -42.45
N PRO A 344 -19.91 12.61 -43.77
CA PRO A 344 -20.98 13.34 -44.49
C PRO A 344 -22.38 12.96 -44.00
N ILE A 345 -22.60 11.68 -43.67
CA ILE A 345 -23.87 11.17 -43.14
C ILE A 345 -24.10 11.71 -41.73
N VAL A 346 -23.09 11.65 -40.86
CA VAL A 346 -23.16 12.20 -39.50
C VAL A 346 -23.48 13.67 -39.53
N ASP A 347 -22.88 14.44 -40.44
CA ASP A 347 -23.10 15.87 -40.61
C ASP A 347 -24.55 16.19 -41.07
N SER A 348 -25.10 15.37 -41.97
CA SER A 348 -26.48 15.47 -42.41
C SER A 348 -27.45 15.17 -41.28
N LEU A 349 -27.28 14.04 -40.60
CA LEU A 349 -28.14 13.63 -39.47
C LEU A 349 -28.10 14.64 -38.31
N TYR A 350 -26.93 15.20 -38.02
CA TYR A 350 -26.81 16.23 -36.98
C TYR A 350 -27.52 17.52 -37.33
N LYS A 351 -27.43 17.98 -38.59
CA LYS A 351 -28.19 19.15 -39.05
C LYS A 351 -29.69 18.94 -38.96
N GLU A 352 -30.16 17.78 -39.39
CA GLU A 352 -31.58 17.39 -39.32
C GLU A 352 -32.06 17.33 -37.86
N PHE A 353 -31.28 16.71 -36.97
CA PHE A 353 -31.56 16.66 -35.54
C PHE A 353 -31.70 18.07 -34.92
N LEU A 354 -30.79 19.00 -35.26
CA LEU A 354 -30.85 20.37 -34.75
C LEU A 354 -32.08 21.13 -35.28
N GLN A 355 -32.51 20.83 -36.52
CA GLN A 355 -33.73 21.42 -37.09
C GLN A 355 -34.98 20.91 -36.35
N GLU A 356 -35.05 19.63 -36.05
CA GLU A 356 -36.16 19.03 -35.30
C GLU A 356 -36.24 19.53 -33.84
N LEU A 357 -35.09 19.71 -33.18
CA LEU A 357 -35.03 20.31 -31.83
C LEU A 357 -35.57 21.74 -31.82
N LYS A 358 -35.24 22.54 -32.84
CA LYS A 358 -35.74 23.94 -32.97
C LYS A 358 -37.22 24.04 -33.28
N LYS A 359 -37.84 23.00 -33.86
CA LYS A 359 -39.27 22.93 -34.10
C LYS A 359 -40.11 22.55 -32.88
N LYS A 360 -39.46 21.89 -31.90
CA LYS A 360 -40.12 21.34 -30.68
C LYS A 360 -39.91 22.19 -29.43
N GLY A 361 -39.07 23.21 -29.48
CA GLY A 361 -38.83 24.18 -28.41
C GLY A 361 -39.38 25.54 -28.83
#